data_96ca9239b903264704bea0560c39808e
#
_entry.id   96ca9239b903264704bea0560c39808e
#
_cell.length_a   1.000
_cell.length_b   1.000
_cell.length_c   1.000
_cell.angle_alpha   90.00
_cell.angle_beta   90.00
_cell.angle_gamma   90.00
#
_symmetry.space_group_name_H-M   'P 1'
#
loop_
_entity.id
_entity.type
_entity.pdbx_description
1 polymer ?
#
loop_
_entity_poly.entity_id
_entity_poly.type
_entity_poly.pdbx_seq_one_letter_code
_entity_poly.pdbx_strand_id
1 'polypeptide(L)'
;MKKPTLTEQLLLICILIVFIVIISLGVILPRTLLPVYEENLYNHLNESLNIIDTLTKRKINSEIAYIYIDSDNNTFVSSNIEDVIKSDDVDDIMKLITNSKGKFTYKNKIYYYTLNSGSSITKIAITGDSYINFMKAQILKIILLVVGITFIIISLVILIWSNHLVNRIKKLKDKIDNINNDDYNHNMIYDYDDELYTLEVAIENMRVYLKEQEEYKNQMYQNISHDFKT
;
A
#
# COMPACT_ATOMS: atom_id res chain seq x y z
N MET A 1 4.68 -34.20 -1.71
CA MET A 1 4.53 -32.80 -2.08
C MET A 1 5.92 -32.26 -2.44
N LYS A 2 6.09 -31.67 -3.63
CA LYS A 2 7.37 -31.08 -4.06
C LYS A 2 7.63 -29.87 -3.16
N LYS A 3 8.80 -29.78 -2.52
CA LYS A 3 9.16 -28.56 -1.77
C LYS A 3 9.24 -27.40 -2.74
N PRO A 4 8.69 -26.21 -2.42
CA PRO A 4 8.76 -25.06 -3.29
C PRO A 4 10.23 -24.64 -3.46
N THR A 5 10.60 -24.28 -4.67
CA THR A 5 11.95 -23.76 -4.97
C THR A 5 12.18 -22.43 -4.25
N LEU A 6 13.44 -22.07 -4.01
CA LEU A 6 13.82 -20.82 -3.35
C LEU A 6 13.19 -19.60 -4.05
N THR A 7 13.15 -19.63 -5.39
CA THR A 7 12.49 -18.59 -6.21
C THR A 7 10.98 -18.52 -5.98
N GLU A 8 10.31 -19.67 -5.88
CA GLU A 8 8.88 -19.73 -5.61
C GLU A 8 8.56 -19.23 -4.20
N GLN A 9 9.39 -19.55 -3.21
CA GLN A 9 9.23 -19.06 -1.84
C GLN A 9 9.36 -17.52 -1.77
N LEU A 10 10.38 -16.95 -2.41
CA LEU A 10 10.60 -15.50 -2.44
C LEU A 10 9.45 -14.79 -3.16
N LEU A 11 9.01 -15.31 -4.30
CA LEU A 11 7.90 -14.75 -5.06
C LEU A 11 6.60 -14.78 -4.25
N LEU A 12 6.35 -15.88 -3.52
CA LEU A 12 5.18 -16.01 -2.66
C LEU A 12 5.22 -15.00 -1.51
N ILE A 13 6.38 -14.79 -0.88
CA ILE A 13 6.56 -13.78 0.18
C ILE A 13 6.29 -12.37 -0.37
N CYS A 14 6.84 -12.03 -1.55
CA CYS A 14 6.60 -10.74 -2.19
C CYS A 14 5.13 -10.50 -2.50
N ILE A 15 4.43 -11.49 -3.06
CA ILE A 15 2.99 -11.40 -3.34
C ILE A 15 2.19 -11.21 -2.04
N LEU A 16 2.54 -11.93 -0.98
CA LEU A 16 1.88 -11.84 0.31
C LEU A 16 2.04 -10.44 0.93
N ILE A 17 3.24 -9.86 0.86
CA ILE A 17 3.50 -8.49 1.33
C ILE A 17 2.64 -7.48 0.57
N VAL A 18 2.62 -7.55 -0.78
CA VAL A 18 1.78 -6.66 -1.61
C VAL A 18 0.31 -6.80 -1.24
N PHE A 19 -0.17 -8.02 -1.06
CA PHE A 19 -1.56 -8.30 -0.71
C PHE A 19 -1.94 -7.70 0.65
N ILE A 20 -1.07 -7.85 1.66
CA ILE A 20 -1.27 -7.25 3.00
C ILE A 20 -1.32 -5.72 2.89
N VAL A 21 -0.42 -5.10 2.12
CA VAL A 21 -0.38 -3.65 1.93
C VAL A 21 -1.67 -3.15 1.26
N ILE A 22 -2.12 -3.81 0.19
CA ILE A 22 -3.35 -3.43 -0.52
C ILE A 22 -4.57 -3.54 0.39
N ILE A 23 -4.72 -4.63 1.13
CA ILE A 23 -5.85 -4.79 2.07
C ILE A 23 -5.77 -3.75 3.19
N SER A 24 -4.61 -3.57 3.81
CA SER A 24 -4.42 -2.61 4.89
C SER A 24 -4.80 -1.20 4.45
N LEU A 25 -4.27 -0.74 3.33
CA LEU A 25 -4.53 0.62 2.82
C LEU A 25 -5.94 0.76 2.23
N GLY A 26 -6.43 -0.23 1.49
CA GLY A 26 -7.74 -0.16 0.84
C GLY A 26 -8.93 -0.27 1.80
N VAL A 27 -8.78 -0.97 2.92
CA VAL A 27 -9.86 -1.21 3.87
C VAL A 27 -9.72 -0.40 5.15
N ILE A 28 -8.53 -0.41 5.76
CA ILE A 28 -8.33 0.22 7.08
C ILE A 28 -8.30 1.75 6.94
N LEU A 29 -7.56 2.28 5.98
CA LEU A 29 -7.37 3.71 5.84
C LEU A 29 -8.68 4.48 5.59
N PRO A 30 -9.56 4.10 4.65
CA PRO A 30 -10.85 4.77 4.51
C PRO A 30 -11.74 4.63 5.74
N ARG A 31 -11.75 3.46 6.41
CA ARG A 31 -12.58 3.23 7.60
C ARG A 31 -12.16 4.10 8.79
N THR A 32 -10.87 4.42 8.90
CA THR A 32 -10.36 5.25 10.00
C THR A 32 -10.44 6.74 9.69
N LEU A 33 -10.12 7.15 8.46
CA LEU A 33 -10.02 8.56 8.10
C LEU A 33 -11.37 9.20 7.75
N LEU A 34 -12.30 8.48 7.10
CA LEU A 34 -13.59 9.07 6.72
C LEU A 34 -14.40 9.59 7.90
N PRO A 35 -14.54 8.86 9.02
CA PRO A 35 -15.23 9.38 10.21
C PRO A 35 -14.57 10.64 10.79
N VAL A 36 -13.22 10.71 10.75
CA VAL A 36 -12.48 11.88 11.21
C VAL A 36 -12.77 13.09 10.31
N TYR A 37 -12.81 12.89 9.01
CA TYR A 37 -13.16 13.97 8.07
C TYR A 37 -14.63 14.41 8.19
N GLU A 38 -15.55 13.48 8.41
CA GLU A 38 -16.95 13.82 8.70
C GLU A 38 -17.07 14.65 10.00
N GLU A 39 -16.37 14.26 11.06
CA GLU A 39 -16.36 15.02 12.32
C GLU A 39 -15.74 16.41 12.15
N ASN A 40 -14.63 16.53 11.43
CA ASN A 40 -14.02 17.83 11.10
C ASN A 40 -14.97 18.70 10.28
N LEU A 41 -15.74 18.13 9.35
CA LEU A 41 -16.76 18.86 8.61
C LEU A 41 -17.86 19.39 9.54
N TYR A 42 -18.37 18.58 10.47
CA TYR A 42 -19.36 19.03 11.46
C TYR A 42 -18.83 20.15 12.36
N ASN A 43 -17.57 20.04 12.81
CA ASN A 43 -16.94 21.09 13.59
C ASN A 43 -16.82 22.39 12.80
N HIS A 44 -16.42 22.32 11.53
CA HIS A 44 -16.34 23.50 10.64
C HIS A 44 -17.72 24.13 10.40
N LEU A 45 -18.78 23.31 10.21
CA LEU A 45 -20.16 23.81 10.10
C LEU A 45 -20.62 24.51 11.38
N ASN A 46 -20.32 23.92 12.55
CA ASN A 46 -20.68 24.51 13.83
C ASN A 46 -19.93 25.83 14.11
N GLU A 47 -18.63 25.88 13.81
CA GLU A 47 -17.84 27.11 13.91
C GLU A 47 -18.40 28.20 12.98
N SER A 48 -18.81 27.82 11.76
CA SER A 48 -19.40 28.78 10.81
C SER A 48 -20.70 29.39 11.31
N LEU A 49 -21.53 28.64 12.05
CA LEU A 49 -22.73 29.15 12.70
C LEU A 49 -22.40 30.20 13.78
N ASN A 50 -21.34 30.01 14.54
CA ASN A 50 -20.91 30.95 15.59
C ASN A 50 -20.31 32.25 15.02
N ILE A 51 -19.59 32.15 13.89
CA ILE A 51 -18.96 33.33 13.23
C ILE A 51 -20.01 34.26 12.63
N ILE A 52 -21.11 33.71 12.10
CA ILE A 52 -22.17 34.53 11.49
C ILE A 52 -22.90 35.41 12.51
N ASP A 53 -22.98 35.01 13.77
CA ASP A 53 -23.51 35.87 14.84
C ASP A 53 -22.73 37.12 15.09
N THR A 54 -21.43 37.12 14.79
CA THR A 54 -20.53 38.27 15.07
C THR A 54 -20.29 39.18 13.88
N LEU A 55 -20.66 38.75 12.64
CA LEU A 55 -20.22 39.44 11.43
C LEU A 55 -21.29 39.47 10.31
N THR A 56 -22.23 40.35 10.41
CA THR A 56 -23.26 40.65 9.37
C THR A 56 -22.73 41.09 7.99
N LYS A 57 -21.44 41.09 7.73
CA LYS A 57 -20.84 41.60 6.48
C LYS A 57 -19.64 40.83 5.91
N ARG A 58 -19.29 39.63 6.39
CA ARG A 58 -18.22 38.87 5.76
C ARG A 58 -18.75 37.88 4.68
N LYS A 59 -17.98 37.76 3.61
CA LYS A 59 -18.20 36.85 2.49
C LYS A 59 -18.59 35.44 3.02
N ILE A 60 -19.88 35.12 2.86
CA ILE A 60 -20.40 33.79 3.18
C ILE A 60 -19.66 32.79 2.30
N ASN A 61 -19.18 31.70 2.89
CA ASN A 61 -18.56 30.60 2.12
C ASN A 61 -19.64 30.08 1.17
N SER A 62 -19.40 30.12 -0.13
CA SER A 62 -20.36 29.69 -1.17
C SER A 62 -20.77 28.21 -1.05
N GLU A 63 -19.99 27.39 -0.34
CA GLU A 63 -20.23 25.95 -0.18
C GLU A 63 -21.12 25.60 1.02
N ILE A 64 -21.43 26.55 1.90
CA ILE A 64 -22.26 26.34 3.09
C ILE A 64 -23.50 27.24 3.00
N ALA A 65 -24.68 26.61 3.01
CA ALA A 65 -25.96 27.30 3.10
C ALA A 65 -26.41 27.36 4.55
N TYR A 66 -27.08 28.45 4.92
CA TYR A 66 -27.61 28.67 6.25
C TYR A 66 -29.12 28.86 6.22
N ILE A 67 -29.80 28.21 7.18
CA ILE A 67 -31.23 28.35 7.41
C ILE A 67 -31.41 28.85 8.85
N TYR A 68 -32.22 29.84 9.04
CA TYR A 68 -32.58 30.42 10.34
C TYR A 68 -34.07 30.31 10.56
N ILE A 69 -34.45 29.84 11.71
CA ILE A 69 -35.87 29.71 12.12
C ILE A 69 -36.06 30.56 13.36
N ASP A 70 -36.94 31.54 13.28
CA ASP A 70 -37.32 32.41 14.39
C ASP A 70 -38.30 31.73 15.34
N SER A 71 -38.50 32.28 16.52
CA SER A 71 -39.53 31.88 17.52
C SER A 71 -40.94 31.80 16.95
N ASP A 72 -41.25 32.57 15.92
CA ASP A 72 -42.52 32.60 15.20
C ASP A 72 -42.60 31.58 14.06
N ASN A 73 -41.63 30.66 13.96
CA ASN A 73 -41.48 29.66 12.88
C ASN A 73 -41.25 30.30 11.47
N ASN A 74 -40.83 31.53 11.38
CA ASN A 74 -40.45 32.08 10.09
C ASN A 74 -39.10 31.58 9.69
N THR A 75 -38.97 31.08 8.43
CA THR A 75 -37.73 30.52 7.89
C THR A 75 -37.03 31.59 7.04
N PHE A 76 -35.80 31.90 7.37
CA PHE A 76 -34.90 32.77 6.58
C PHE A 76 -33.76 31.92 6.04
N VAL A 77 -33.38 32.16 4.79
CA VAL A 77 -32.30 31.44 4.11
C VAL A 77 -31.20 32.38 3.69
N SER A 78 -29.96 31.85 3.66
CA SER A 78 -28.82 32.60 3.18
C SER A 78 -28.91 32.89 1.67
N SER A 79 -28.29 33.97 1.20
CA SER A 79 -28.31 34.38 -0.22
C SER A 79 -27.67 33.34 -1.16
N ASN A 80 -26.84 32.48 -0.67
CA ASN A 80 -26.19 31.41 -1.42
C ASN A 80 -26.90 30.05 -1.31
N ILE A 81 -28.16 30.00 -0.82
CA ILE A 81 -28.91 28.77 -0.65
C ILE A 81 -29.01 27.99 -1.98
N GLU A 82 -29.21 28.68 -3.09
CA GLU A 82 -29.35 28.09 -4.42
C GLU A 82 -28.09 27.37 -4.90
N ASP A 83 -26.89 27.75 -4.40
CA ASP A 83 -25.61 27.11 -4.73
C ASP A 83 -25.48 25.72 -4.09
N VAL A 84 -26.17 25.50 -2.96
CA VAL A 84 -26.11 24.25 -2.18
C VAL A 84 -27.39 23.45 -2.32
N ILE A 85 -28.56 24.12 -2.12
CA ILE A 85 -29.89 23.53 -2.12
C ILE A 85 -30.83 24.47 -2.86
N LYS A 86 -31.78 23.97 -3.64
CA LYS A 86 -32.82 24.82 -4.22
C LYS A 86 -33.74 25.38 -3.12
N SER A 87 -34.10 26.66 -3.19
CA SER A 87 -34.97 27.33 -2.23
C SER A 87 -36.34 26.59 -2.06
N ASP A 88 -36.89 26.06 -3.15
CA ASP A 88 -38.16 25.33 -3.13
C ASP A 88 -38.07 24.00 -2.36
N ASP A 89 -36.89 23.48 -2.12
CA ASP A 89 -36.66 22.19 -1.43
C ASP A 89 -36.42 22.33 0.08
N VAL A 90 -36.36 23.57 0.62
CA VAL A 90 -36.02 23.84 2.02
C VAL A 90 -37.00 23.19 2.99
N ASP A 91 -38.31 23.28 2.73
CA ASP A 91 -39.35 22.72 3.60
C ASP A 91 -39.30 21.19 3.67
N ASP A 92 -38.98 20.54 2.57
CA ASP A 92 -38.80 19.08 2.53
C ASP A 92 -37.53 18.63 3.24
N ILE A 93 -36.47 19.40 3.12
CA ILE A 93 -35.18 19.13 3.78
C ILE A 93 -35.30 19.30 5.28
N MET A 94 -36.06 20.30 5.75
CA MET A 94 -36.32 20.53 7.16
C MET A 94 -36.95 19.33 7.84
N LYS A 95 -37.82 18.58 7.17
CA LYS A 95 -38.44 17.34 7.67
C LYS A 95 -37.42 16.21 7.86
N LEU A 96 -36.26 16.25 7.15
CA LEU A 96 -35.20 15.24 7.23
C LEU A 96 -34.20 15.53 8.35
N ILE A 97 -34.19 16.75 8.90
CA ILE A 97 -33.30 17.17 9.97
C ILE A 97 -33.91 16.80 11.31
N THR A 98 -33.38 15.78 11.98
CA THR A 98 -33.95 15.27 13.24
C THR A 98 -33.00 15.44 14.43
N ASN A 99 -31.70 15.54 14.20
CA ASN A 99 -30.67 15.58 15.24
C ASN A 99 -29.88 16.91 15.18
N SER A 100 -29.04 17.17 16.19
CA SER A 100 -28.20 18.36 16.24
C SER A 100 -27.09 18.38 15.16
N LYS A 101 -26.66 17.22 14.68
CA LYS A 101 -25.78 17.04 13.53
C LYS A 101 -26.08 15.72 12.81
N GLY A 102 -25.87 15.68 11.52
CA GLY A 102 -26.11 14.45 10.76
C GLY A 102 -25.95 14.65 9.26
N LYS A 103 -26.29 13.60 8.54
CA LYS A 103 -26.36 13.58 7.09
C LYS A 103 -27.68 13.01 6.61
N PHE A 104 -28.17 13.53 5.50
CA PHE A 104 -29.37 13.03 4.82
C PHE A 104 -29.14 12.93 3.31
N THR A 105 -29.93 12.12 2.65
CA THR A 105 -29.91 12.01 1.19
C THR A 105 -31.17 12.64 0.62
N TYR A 106 -31.00 13.62 -0.27
CA TYR A 106 -32.10 14.28 -0.97
C TYR A 106 -31.81 14.38 -2.47
N LYS A 107 -32.73 13.98 -3.32
CA LYS A 107 -32.58 13.96 -4.80
C LYS A 107 -31.25 13.32 -5.24
N ASN A 108 -30.88 12.21 -4.64
CA ASN A 108 -29.68 11.41 -4.95
C ASN A 108 -28.33 12.11 -4.61
N LYS A 109 -28.38 13.17 -3.78
CA LYS A 109 -27.19 13.85 -3.23
C LYS A 109 -27.17 13.71 -1.73
N ILE A 110 -25.97 13.61 -1.17
CA ILE A 110 -25.75 13.55 0.28
C ILE A 110 -25.43 14.96 0.77
N TYR A 111 -26.13 15.35 1.84
CA TYR A 111 -25.94 16.63 2.52
C TYR A 111 -25.55 16.37 3.97
N TYR A 112 -24.69 17.22 4.47
CA TYR A 112 -24.23 17.22 5.86
C TYR A 112 -24.73 18.50 6.52
N TYR A 113 -25.21 18.38 7.76
CA TYR A 113 -25.76 19.53 8.48
C TYR A 113 -25.37 19.53 9.95
N THR A 114 -25.36 20.74 10.51
CA THR A 114 -25.29 20.97 11.95
C THR A 114 -26.37 21.96 12.34
N LEU A 115 -27.08 21.65 13.41
CA LEU A 115 -28.17 22.44 13.97
C LEU A 115 -27.75 22.95 15.34
N ASN A 116 -27.92 24.25 15.56
CA ASN A 116 -27.73 24.91 16.84
C ASN A 116 -29.05 25.60 17.25
N SER A 117 -29.71 25.09 18.29
CA SER A 117 -30.93 25.64 18.82
C SER A 117 -30.59 26.63 19.94
N GLY A 118 -30.68 27.93 19.63
CA GLY A 118 -30.67 29.00 20.65
C GLY A 118 -32.01 29.21 21.30
N SER A 119 -32.08 30.09 22.31
CA SER A 119 -33.32 30.44 23.04
C SER A 119 -34.36 31.14 22.18
N SER A 120 -33.98 31.83 21.13
CA SER A 120 -34.86 32.58 20.25
C SER A 120 -34.75 32.26 18.77
N ILE A 121 -33.65 31.66 18.32
CA ILE A 121 -33.42 31.34 16.91
C ILE A 121 -32.72 29.99 16.79
N THR A 122 -33.29 29.16 15.94
CA THR A 122 -32.63 27.88 15.53
C THR A 122 -31.84 28.13 14.23
N LYS A 123 -30.58 27.75 14.22
CA LYS A 123 -29.66 27.94 13.11
C LYS A 123 -29.21 26.60 12.56
N ILE A 124 -29.19 26.48 11.26
CA ILE A 124 -28.77 25.26 10.56
C ILE A 124 -27.76 25.65 9.50
N ALA A 125 -26.61 25.00 9.52
CA ALA A 125 -25.63 25.06 8.43
C ALA A 125 -25.69 23.75 7.64
N ILE A 126 -25.78 23.86 6.32
CA ILE A 126 -25.89 22.70 5.41
C ILE A 126 -24.85 22.85 4.32
N THR A 127 -24.19 21.73 3.98
CA THR A 127 -23.26 21.64 2.85
C THR A 127 -23.49 20.35 2.08
N GLY A 128 -23.07 20.35 0.81
CA GLY A 128 -23.04 19.13 -0.01
C GLY A 128 -21.88 18.20 0.33
N ASP A 129 -21.77 17.14 -0.43
CA ASP A 129 -20.74 16.11 -0.27
C ASP A 129 -19.39 16.44 -0.95
N SER A 130 -19.25 17.61 -1.54
CA SER A 130 -18.05 18.05 -2.28
C SER A 130 -16.78 17.93 -1.44
N TYR A 131 -16.83 18.39 -0.17
CA TYR A 131 -15.71 18.27 0.77
C TYR A 131 -15.31 16.81 1.04
N ILE A 132 -16.30 15.96 1.31
CA ILE A 132 -16.05 14.54 1.60
C ILE A 132 -15.54 13.81 0.35
N ASN A 133 -16.07 14.13 -0.83
CA ASN A 133 -15.60 13.57 -2.09
C ASN A 133 -14.17 14.02 -2.42
N PHE A 134 -13.83 15.29 -2.14
CA PHE A 134 -12.46 15.77 -2.24
C PHE A 134 -11.52 14.99 -1.31
N MET A 135 -11.91 14.76 -0.04
CA MET A 135 -11.12 14.00 0.92
C MET A 135 -10.95 12.53 0.50
N LYS A 136 -12.00 11.90 -0.03
CA LYS A 136 -11.91 10.54 -0.60
C LYS A 136 -10.89 10.48 -1.76
N ALA A 137 -10.89 11.48 -2.63
CA ALA A 137 -9.93 11.57 -3.72
C ALA A 137 -8.48 11.73 -3.22
N GLN A 138 -8.27 12.50 -2.15
CA GLN A 138 -6.94 12.63 -1.51
C GLN A 138 -6.48 11.32 -0.88
N ILE A 139 -7.36 10.60 -0.18
CA ILE A 139 -7.08 9.26 0.35
C ILE A 139 -6.66 8.32 -0.78
N LEU A 140 -7.39 8.31 -1.90
CA LEU A 140 -7.07 7.47 -3.06
C LEU A 140 -5.68 7.78 -3.63
N LYS A 141 -5.31 9.06 -3.74
CA LYS A 141 -3.97 9.49 -4.19
C LYS A 141 -2.88 8.97 -3.25
N ILE A 142 -3.08 9.05 -1.94
CA ILE A 142 -2.12 8.53 -0.94
C ILE A 142 -1.98 7.02 -1.10
N ILE A 143 -3.08 6.29 -1.24
CA ILE A 143 -3.06 4.84 -1.46
C ILE A 143 -2.24 4.49 -2.71
N LEU A 144 -2.50 5.15 -3.84
CA LEU A 144 -1.77 4.92 -5.09
C LEU A 144 -0.27 5.21 -4.95
N LEU A 145 0.09 6.28 -4.24
CA LEU A 145 1.49 6.64 -3.98
C LEU A 145 2.20 5.55 -3.16
N VAL A 146 1.59 5.10 -2.05
CA VAL A 146 2.19 4.08 -1.18
C VAL A 146 2.32 2.75 -1.91
N VAL A 147 1.31 2.33 -2.68
CA VAL A 147 1.37 1.11 -3.51
C VAL A 147 2.48 1.22 -4.55
N GLY A 148 2.64 2.38 -5.21
CA GLY A 148 3.71 2.63 -6.16
C GLY A 148 5.11 2.50 -5.53
N ILE A 149 5.32 3.12 -4.36
CA ILE A 149 6.59 3.02 -3.61
C ILE A 149 6.87 1.57 -3.22
N THR A 150 5.86 0.86 -2.71
CA THR A 150 6.01 -0.55 -2.31
C THR A 150 6.42 -1.42 -3.51
N PHE A 151 5.82 -1.19 -4.68
CA PHE A 151 6.18 -1.90 -5.91
C PHE A 151 7.64 -1.66 -6.31
N ILE A 152 8.12 -0.41 -6.22
CA ILE A 152 9.52 -0.07 -6.51
C ILE A 152 10.46 -0.80 -5.55
N ILE A 153 10.17 -0.78 -4.24
CA ILE A 153 11.01 -1.45 -3.23
C ILE A 153 11.09 -2.95 -3.51
N ILE A 154 9.97 -3.61 -3.78
CA ILE A 154 9.94 -5.04 -4.09
C ILE A 154 10.72 -5.35 -5.36
N SER A 155 10.60 -4.52 -6.41
CA SER A 155 11.37 -4.69 -7.64
C SER A 155 12.87 -4.61 -7.39
N LEU A 156 13.33 -3.67 -6.56
CA LEU A 156 14.74 -3.54 -6.18
C LEU A 156 15.24 -4.78 -5.40
N VAL A 157 14.46 -5.27 -4.46
CA VAL A 157 14.81 -6.50 -3.71
C VAL A 157 14.96 -7.69 -4.65
N ILE A 158 14.02 -7.88 -5.59
CA ILE A 158 14.09 -8.96 -6.58
C ILE A 158 15.33 -8.82 -7.46
N LEU A 159 15.68 -7.62 -7.91
CA LEU A 159 16.87 -7.40 -8.74
C LEU A 159 18.17 -7.74 -7.99
N ILE A 160 18.31 -7.28 -6.73
CA ILE A 160 19.49 -7.57 -5.91
C ILE A 160 19.62 -9.07 -5.69
N TRP A 161 18.52 -9.74 -5.34
CA TRP A 161 18.52 -11.17 -5.09
C TRP A 161 18.80 -11.98 -6.36
N SER A 162 18.21 -11.61 -7.50
CA SER A 162 18.45 -12.23 -8.80
C SER A 162 19.94 -12.15 -9.18
N ASN A 163 20.57 -10.98 -9.02
CA ASN A 163 21.99 -10.82 -9.28
C ASN A 163 22.87 -11.70 -8.39
N HIS A 164 22.50 -11.83 -7.10
CA HIS A 164 23.21 -12.73 -6.19
C HIS A 164 23.11 -14.19 -6.65
N LEU A 165 21.91 -14.64 -7.02
CA LEU A 165 21.69 -16.00 -7.54
C LEU A 165 22.48 -16.27 -8.82
N VAL A 166 22.43 -15.33 -9.79
CA VAL A 166 23.17 -15.45 -11.06
C VAL A 166 24.68 -15.53 -10.81
N ASN A 167 25.22 -14.76 -9.89
CA ASN A 167 26.64 -14.80 -9.54
C ASN A 167 27.04 -16.13 -8.90
N ARG A 168 26.21 -16.74 -8.08
CA ARG A 168 26.45 -18.09 -7.52
C ARG A 168 26.45 -19.15 -8.63
N ILE A 169 25.47 -19.12 -9.52
CA ILE A 169 25.40 -20.06 -10.66
C ILE A 169 26.62 -19.91 -11.55
N LYS A 170 27.08 -18.67 -11.80
CA LYS A 170 28.30 -18.41 -12.58
C LYS A 170 29.53 -19.01 -11.92
N LYS A 171 29.71 -18.85 -10.61
CA LYS A 171 30.80 -19.47 -9.85
C LYS A 171 30.78 -21.01 -9.95
N LEU A 172 29.58 -21.63 -9.90
CA LEU A 172 29.43 -23.07 -10.09
C LEU A 172 29.87 -23.51 -11.51
N LYS A 173 29.43 -22.76 -12.52
CA LYS A 173 29.85 -23.00 -13.90
C LYS A 173 31.36 -22.91 -14.05
N ASP A 174 31.99 -21.86 -13.55
CA ASP A 174 33.44 -21.66 -13.63
C ASP A 174 34.21 -22.83 -12.97
N LYS A 175 33.69 -23.39 -11.88
CA LYS A 175 34.26 -24.56 -11.22
C LYS A 175 34.11 -25.84 -12.05
N ILE A 176 32.95 -26.06 -12.67
CA ILE A 176 32.76 -27.18 -13.60
C ILE A 176 33.70 -27.07 -14.77
N ASP A 177 33.88 -25.86 -15.30
CA ASP A 177 34.81 -25.60 -16.41
C ASP A 177 36.26 -25.89 -15.99
N ASN A 178 36.68 -25.55 -14.76
CA ASN A 178 38.03 -25.93 -14.24
C ASN A 178 38.18 -27.43 -14.11
N ILE A 179 37.20 -28.18 -13.60
CA ILE A 179 37.20 -29.61 -13.53
C ILE A 179 37.37 -30.25 -14.94
N ASN A 180 36.65 -29.73 -15.92
CA ASN A 180 36.75 -30.16 -17.32
C ASN A 180 38.14 -29.91 -17.95
N ASN A 181 38.88 -28.94 -17.40
CA ASN A 181 40.27 -28.64 -17.83
C ASN A 181 41.34 -29.32 -16.94
N ASP A 182 40.97 -30.37 -16.20
CA ASP A 182 41.84 -31.15 -15.31
C ASP A 182 42.44 -30.32 -14.14
N ASP A 183 41.88 -29.18 -13.81
CA ASP A 183 42.26 -28.37 -12.64
C ASP A 183 41.40 -28.69 -11.42
N TYR A 184 41.88 -29.62 -10.59
CA TYR A 184 41.19 -30.12 -9.40
C TYR A 184 41.62 -29.42 -8.09
N ASN A 185 42.43 -28.33 -8.17
CA ASN A 185 43.05 -27.74 -6.98
C ASN A 185 42.18 -26.74 -6.23
N HIS A 186 41.04 -26.35 -6.77
CA HIS A 186 40.15 -25.35 -6.17
C HIS A 186 39.05 -25.98 -5.35
N ASN A 187 39.12 -25.87 -4.00
CA ASN A 187 38.08 -26.34 -3.11
C ASN A 187 36.82 -25.47 -3.20
N MET A 188 35.65 -26.06 -3.01
CA MET A 188 34.41 -25.32 -2.85
C MET A 188 34.29 -24.71 -1.46
N ILE A 189 33.88 -23.44 -1.41
CA ILE A 189 33.42 -22.77 -0.17
C ILE A 189 31.91 -22.76 -0.21
N TYR A 190 31.27 -23.31 0.82
CA TYR A 190 29.82 -23.37 0.96
C TYR A 190 29.35 -22.21 1.81
N ASP A 191 28.56 -21.31 1.24
CA ASP A 191 28.10 -20.10 1.95
C ASP A 191 26.69 -20.23 2.51
N TYR A 192 25.86 -21.16 1.99
CA TYR A 192 24.43 -21.25 2.32
C TYR A 192 23.94 -22.70 2.29
N ASP A 193 22.93 -22.99 3.12
CA ASP A 193 22.23 -24.29 3.18
C ASP A 193 20.89 -24.20 2.43
N ASP A 194 20.98 -24.17 1.09
CA ASP A 194 19.82 -24.09 0.19
C ASP A 194 19.87 -25.17 -0.91
N GLU A 195 18.96 -25.11 -1.89
CA GLU A 195 18.91 -26.11 -2.98
C GLU A 195 20.19 -26.09 -3.85
N LEU A 196 20.89 -24.95 -3.96
CA LEU A 196 22.16 -24.85 -4.65
C LEU A 196 23.28 -25.52 -3.85
N TYR A 197 23.23 -25.53 -2.53
CA TYR A 197 24.16 -26.26 -1.67
C TYR A 197 24.25 -27.74 -2.02
N THR A 198 23.08 -28.38 -2.23
CA THR A 198 23.08 -29.82 -2.63
C THR A 198 23.81 -30.05 -3.95
N LEU A 199 23.65 -29.12 -4.91
CA LEU A 199 24.37 -29.14 -6.20
C LEU A 199 25.86 -28.88 -6.00
N GLU A 200 26.22 -27.90 -5.16
CA GLU A 200 27.61 -27.57 -4.82
C GLU A 200 28.33 -28.80 -4.22
N VAL A 201 27.71 -29.49 -3.27
CA VAL A 201 28.24 -30.72 -2.66
C VAL A 201 28.42 -31.83 -3.70
N ALA A 202 27.45 -32.00 -4.60
CA ALA A 202 27.57 -33.03 -5.66
C ALA A 202 28.74 -32.77 -6.60
N ILE A 203 28.95 -31.51 -7.00
CA ILE A 203 30.07 -31.10 -7.86
C ILE A 203 31.41 -31.29 -7.12
N GLU A 204 31.48 -30.95 -5.82
CA GLU A 204 32.70 -31.13 -5.03
C GLU A 204 33.05 -32.63 -4.87
N ASN A 205 32.07 -33.47 -4.61
CA ASN A 205 32.29 -34.93 -4.56
C ASN A 205 32.81 -35.46 -5.90
N MET A 206 32.28 -34.97 -7.02
CA MET A 206 32.78 -35.31 -8.35
C MET A 206 34.23 -34.85 -8.55
N ARG A 207 34.57 -33.64 -8.13
CA ARG A 207 35.93 -33.10 -8.22
C ARG A 207 36.93 -33.97 -7.42
N VAL A 208 36.59 -34.30 -6.16
CA VAL A 208 37.43 -35.15 -5.31
C VAL A 208 37.64 -36.50 -5.96
N TYR A 209 36.57 -37.14 -6.45
CA TYR A 209 36.65 -38.41 -7.13
C TYR A 209 37.55 -38.37 -8.36
N LEU A 210 37.40 -37.35 -9.22
CA LEU A 210 38.23 -37.22 -10.42
C LEU A 210 39.70 -36.96 -10.07
N LYS A 211 40.00 -36.19 -9.04
CA LYS A 211 41.36 -35.97 -8.53
C LYS A 211 42.02 -37.27 -8.07
N GLU A 212 41.31 -38.10 -7.28
CA GLU A 212 41.77 -39.41 -6.84
C GLU A 212 42.07 -40.34 -8.03
N GLN A 213 41.23 -40.31 -9.06
CA GLN A 213 41.43 -41.12 -10.28
C GLN A 213 42.64 -40.65 -11.06
N GLU A 214 42.92 -39.37 -11.15
CA GLU A 214 44.09 -38.80 -11.80
C GLU A 214 45.38 -39.17 -11.04
N GLU A 215 45.36 -39.03 -9.71
CA GLU A 215 46.50 -39.45 -8.87
C GLU A 215 46.82 -40.93 -9.02
N TYR A 216 45.78 -41.79 -9.00
CA TYR A 216 45.94 -43.23 -9.23
C TYR A 216 46.52 -43.54 -10.61
N LYS A 217 46.03 -42.90 -11.66
CA LYS A 217 46.55 -43.03 -13.03
C LYS A 217 48.01 -42.64 -13.12
N ASN A 218 48.40 -41.53 -12.48
CA ASN A 218 49.76 -41.01 -12.48
C ASN A 218 50.70 -41.99 -11.73
N GLN A 219 50.27 -42.53 -10.59
CA GLN A 219 51.02 -43.58 -9.87
C GLN A 219 51.24 -44.82 -10.74
N MET A 220 50.20 -45.26 -11.43
CA MET A 220 50.28 -46.43 -12.34
C MET A 220 51.28 -46.18 -13.46
N TYR A 221 51.29 -44.97 -14.09
CA TYR A 221 52.27 -44.63 -15.12
C TYR A 221 53.69 -44.59 -14.57
N GLN A 222 53.91 -44.08 -13.35
CA GLN A 222 55.21 -44.08 -12.70
C GLN A 222 55.72 -45.49 -12.45
N ASN A 223 54.87 -46.38 -11.94
CA ASN A 223 55.20 -47.77 -11.68
C ASN A 223 55.56 -48.54 -13.00
N ILE A 224 54.73 -48.36 -14.04
CA ILE A 224 54.99 -48.91 -15.36
C ILE A 224 56.33 -48.43 -15.92
N SER A 225 56.60 -47.11 -15.83
CA SER A 225 57.87 -46.52 -16.31
C SER A 225 59.07 -47.02 -15.53
N HIS A 226 58.93 -47.34 -14.23
CA HIS A 226 59.98 -47.92 -13.43
C HIS A 226 60.24 -49.35 -13.86
N ASP A 227 59.19 -50.16 -14.06
CA ASP A 227 59.33 -51.58 -14.46
C ASP A 227 59.94 -51.76 -15.88
N PHE A 228 59.75 -50.77 -16.77
CA PHE A 228 60.37 -50.76 -18.09
C PHE A 228 61.84 -50.30 -18.09
N LYS A 229 62.32 -49.70 -16.98
CA LYS A 229 63.72 -49.24 -16.85
C LYS A 229 64.64 -50.21 -16.15
N THR A 230 64.07 -51.25 -15.52
CA THR A 230 64.76 -52.42 -14.92
C THR A 230 64.84 -53.58 -15.90
#